data_824908b830318fa038b71f7076bfd487
#
_entry.id   824908b830318fa038b71f7076bfd487
#
_cell.length_a   1.000
_cell.length_b   1.000
_cell.length_c   1.000
_cell.angle_alpha   90.00
_cell.angle_beta   90.00
_cell.angle_gamma   90.00
#
_symmetry.space_group_name_H-M   'P 1'
#
loop_
_entity.id
_entity.type
_entity.pdbx_description
1 polymer ?
#
loop_
_entity_poly.entity_id
_entity_poly.type
_entity_poly.pdbx_seq_one_letter_code
_entity_poly.pdbx_strand_id
1 'polypeptide(L)'
;MQFDPDGDAPQDLSHAGSVVDKAIEYMLEHGITEVSVASALLGGALGILARSMDDRAISSILRSALRSVESGELAEMRRSPHPPV
;
A
#
# COMPACT_ATOMS: atom_id res chain seq x y z
N MET A 1 0.41 9.05 -18.91
CA MET A 1 -0.98 9.15 -18.67
C MET A 1 -1.29 10.41 -17.91
N GLN A 2 -2.28 11.05 -18.30
CA GLN A 2 -2.64 12.23 -17.61
C GLN A 2 -3.37 11.87 -16.36
N PHE A 3 -2.81 12.26 -15.27
CA PHE A 3 -3.44 12.06 -14.02
C PHE A 3 -4.56 13.07 -13.92
N ASP A 4 -5.71 12.62 -13.59
CA ASP A 4 -6.85 13.51 -13.48
C ASP A 4 -6.95 14.02 -12.08
N PRO A 5 -6.48 15.20 -11.82
CA PRO A 5 -6.44 15.67 -10.46
C PRO A 5 -7.79 15.93 -9.88
N ASP A 6 -8.77 16.12 -10.72
CA ASP A 6 -10.04 16.35 -10.20
C ASP A 6 -10.74 15.15 -9.90
N GLY A 7 -10.24 14.13 -10.43
CA GLY A 7 -11.14 13.20 -10.50
C GLY A 7 -11.06 12.07 -9.68
N ASP A 8 -10.83 11.10 -10.39
CA ASP A 8 -11.08 9.82 -9.90
C ASP A 8 -10.00 9.30 -9.04
N ALA A 9 -8.79 9.80 -9.17
CA ALA A 9 -7.68 9.22 -8.45
C ALA A 9 -7.85 9.28 -6.94
N PRO A 10 -8.22 10.41 -6.33
CA PRO A 10 -8.41 10.41 -4.88
C PRO A 10 -9.55 9.52 -4.42
N GLN A 11 -10.65 9.52 -5.16
CA GLN A 11 -11.76 8.67 -4.79
C GLN A 11 -11.44 7.23 -5.02
N ASP A 12 -10.75 6.96 -6.11
CA ASP A 12 -10.36 5.63 -6.46
C ASP A 12 -9.42 5.06 -5.41
N LEU A 13 -8.46 5.86 -4.99
CA LEU A 13 -7.52 5.43 -3.97
C LEU A 13 -8.22 5.19 -2.64
N SER A 14 -9.13 6.05 -2.27
CA SER A 14 -9.87 5.89 -1.04
C SER A 14 -10.70 4.63 -1.06
N HIS A 15 -11.36 4.38 -2.17
CA HIS A 15 -12.15 3.17 -2.31
C HIS A 15 -11.28 1.93 -2.25
N ALA A 16 -10.15 1.96 -2.97
CA ALA A 16 -9.23 0.83 -2.96
C ALA A 16 -8.70 0.57 -1.56
N GLY A 17 -8.37 1.64 -0.84
CA GLY A 17 -7.90 1.53 0.53
C GLY A 17 -8.92 0.86 1.43
N SER A 18 -10.17 1.23 1.27
CA SER A 18 -11.24 0.63 2.05
C SER A 18 -11.36 -0.86 1.79
N VAL A 19 -11.28 -1.23 0.53
CA VAL A 19 -11.38 -2.66 0.18
C VAL A 19 -10.20 -3.43 0.74
N VAL A 20 -9.00 -2.86 0.62
CA VAL A 20 -7.81 -3.50 1.16
C VAL A 20 -7.91 -3.65 2.67
N ASP A 21 -8.36 -2.61 3.35
CA ASP A 21 -8.49 -2.67 4.80
C ASP A 21 -9.43 -3.79 5.24
N LYS A 22 -10.54 -3.94 4.54
CA LYS A 22 -11.46 -5.00 4.88
C LYS A 22 -10.90 -6.38 4.60
N ALA A 23 -10.13 -6.47 3.53
CA ALA A 23 -9.48 -7.73 3.20
C ALA A 23 -8.47 -8.11 4.28
N ILE A 24 -7.72 -7.11 4.75
CA ILE A 24 -6.73 -7.33 5.81
C ILE A 24 -7.44 -7.80 7.08
N GLU A 25 -8.51 -7.13 7.46
CA GLU A 25 -9.27 -7.52 8.63
C GLU A 25 -9.75 -8.96 8.51
N TYR A 26 -10.29 -9.28 7.35
CA TYR A 26 -10.79 -10.63 7.12
C TYR A 26 -9.70 -11.68 7.32
N MET A 27 -8.54 -11.41 6.71
CA MET A 27 -7.44 -12.37 6.79
C MET A 27 -6.93 -12.54 8.21
N LEU A 28 -6.79 -11.44 8.92
CA LEU A 28 -6.30 -11.51 10.30
C LEU A 28 -7.30 -12.24 11.19
N GLU A 29 -8.58 -12.01 10.98
CA GLU A 29 -9.60 -12.69 11.76
C GLU A 29 -9.64 -14.18 11.49
N HIS A 30 -9.15 -14.59 10.35
CA HIS A 30 -9.12 -16.00 9.99
C HIS A 30 -7.77 -16.64 10.27
N GLY A 31 -6.98 -16.00 11.09
CA GLY A 31 -5.75 -16.61 11.57
C GLY A 31 -4.54 -16.52 10.66
N ILE A 32 -4.64 -15.75 9.60
CA ILE A 32 -3.50 -15.56 8.71
C ILE A 32 -2.56 -14.58 9.39
N THR A 33 -1.28 -14.90 9.43
CA THR A 33 -0.34 -14.05 10.15
C THR A 33 -0.12 -12.72 9.44
N GLU A 34 0.29 -11.73 10.22
CA GLU A 34 0.53 -10.40 9.68
C GLU A 34 1.56 -10.40 8.57
N VAL A 35 2.63 -11.16 8.75
CA VAL A 35 3.67 -11.22 7.73
C VAL A 35 3.15 -11.85 6.46
N SER A 36 2.33 -12.87 6.58
CA SER A 36 1.73 -13.50 5.40
C SER A 36 0.81 -12.54 4.67
N VAL A 37 0.02 -11.80 5.42
CA VAL A 37 -0.88 -10.83 4.82
C VAL A 37 -0.07 -9.76 4.09
N ALA A 38 0.94 -9.23 4.75
CA ALA A 38 1.76 -8.17 4.16
C ALA A 38 2.49 -8.68 2.92
N SER A 39 3.02 -9.89 2.98
CA SER A 39 3.74 -10.46 1.85
C SER A 39 2.82 -10.68 0.65
N ALA A 40 1.62 -11.14 0.92
CA ALA A 40 0.65 -11.36 -0.13
C ALA A 40 0.25 -10.04 -0.80
N LEU A 41 0.03 -9.01 0.02
CA LEU A 41 -0.31 -7.70 -0.51
C LEU A 41 0.81 -7.12 -1.34
N LEU A 42 2.04 -7.26 -0.86
CA LEU A 42 3.18 -6.75 -1.59
C LEU A 42 3.34 -7.49 -2.92
N GLY A 43 3.19 -8.80 -2.90
CA GLY A 43 3.27 -9.58 -4.12
C GLY A 43 2.18 -9.18 -5.11
N GLY A 44 0.97 -8.97 -4.61
CA GLY A 44 -0.11 -8.53 -5.46
C GLY A 44 0.15 -7.16 -6.05
N ALA A 45 0.69 -6.27 -5.24
CA ALA A 45 1.02 -4.94 -5.71
C ALA A 45 2.06 -4.99 -6.83
N LEU A 46 3.09 -5.79 -6.63
CA LEU A 46 4.13 -5.93 -7.65
C LEU A 46 3.57 -6.51 -8.94
N GLY A 47 2.66 -7.46 -8.82
CA GLY A 47 2.04 -8.04 -9.99
C GLY A 47 1.26 -7.03 -10.79
N ILE A 48 0.53 -6.17 -10.09
CA ILE A 48 -0.24 -5.12 -10.76
C ILE A 48 0.71 -4.13 -11.45
N LEU A 49 1.74 -3.73 -10.73
CA LEU A 49 2.70 -2.76 -11.28
C LEU A 49 3.41 -3.32 -12.50
N ALA A 50 3.73 -4.62 -12.47
CA ALA A 50 4.43 -5.24 -13.58
C ALA A 50 3.62 -5.19 -14.87
N ARG A 51 2.31 -5.13 -14.74
CA ARG A 51 1.46 -5.05 -15.92
C ARG A 51 1.31 -3.65 -16.47
N SER A 52 1.63 -2.66 -15.68
CA SER A 52 1.38 -1.29 -16.10
C SER A 52 2.64 -0.46 -16.30
N MET A 53 3.76 -0.90 -15.84
CA MET A 53 4.97 -0.07 -15.97
C MET A 53 6.22 -0.95 -16.04
N ASP A 54 7.32 -0.34 -16.42
CA ASP A 54 8.56 -1.10 -16.56
C ASP A 54 9.31 -1.19 -15.24
N ASP A 55 10.35 -1.99 -15.25
CA ASP A 55 11.10 -2.27 -14.03
C ASP A 55 11.70 -1.02 -13.40
N ARG A 56 12.11 -0.09 -14.22
CA ARG A 56 12.71 1.13 -13.70
C ARG A 56 11.69 1.93 -12.89
N ALA A 57 10.48 2.04 -13.40
CA ALA A 57 9.44 2.77 -12.71
C ALA A 57 9.04 2.06 -11.42
N ILE A 58 8.94 0.73 -11.47
CA ILE A 58 8.62 -0.04 -10.29
C ILE A 58 9.72 0.13 -9.23
N SER A 59 10.97 0.07 -9.66
CA SER A 59 12.09 0.27 -8.74
C SER A 59 12.01 1.63 -8.07
N SER A 60 11.62 2.63 -8.82
CA SER A 60 11.50 3.97 -8.27
C SER A 60 10.44 4.02 -7.18
N ILE A 61 9.30 3.39 -7.41
CA ILE A 61 8.24 3.33 -6.42
C ILE A 61 8.72 2.62 -5.16
N LEU A 62 9.39 1.49 -5.33
CA LEU A 62 9.86 0.73 -4.18
C LEU A 62 10.96 1.47 -3.43
N ARG A 63 11.79 2.19 -4.16
CA ARG A 63 12.83 2.97 -3.53
C ARG A 63 12.24 4.09 -2.68
N SER A 64 11.16 4.65 -3.15
CA SER A 64 10.45 5.67 -2.39
C SER A 64 9.89 5.08 -1.10
N ALA A 65 9.32 3.88 -1.19
CA ALA A 65 8.82 3.19 -0.01
C ALA A 65 9.95 2.88 0.96
N LEU A 66 11.09 2.47 0.43
CA LEU A 66 12.24 2.18 1.26
C LEU A 66 12.69 3.43 2.01
N ARG A 67 12.71 4.57 1.32
CA ARG A 67 13.09 5.81 1.97
C ARG A 67 12.13 6.18 3.10
N SER A 68 10.86 5.88 2.95
CA SER A 68 9.90 6.14 4.02
C SER A 68 10.24 5.33 5.27
N VAL A 69 10.68 4.09 5.08
CA VAL A 69 11.10 3.29 6.21
C VAL A 69 12.35 3.87 6.84
N GLU A 70 13.31 4.22 6.02
CA GLU A 70 14.61 4.70 6.50
C GLU A 70 14.53 6.05 7.17
N SER A 71 13.57 6.87 6.77
CA SER A 71 13.42 8.19 7.34
C SER A 71 12.67 8.19 8.67
N GLY A 72 12.17 7.05 9.07
CA GLY A 72 11.49 6.95 10.35
C GLY A 72 10.00 7.18 10.30
N GLU A 73 9.41 7.30 9.12
CA GLU A 73 7.98 7.52 9.02
C GLU A 73 7.18 6.39 9.64
N LEU A 74 7.66 5.17 9.49
CA LEU A 74 6.95 4.05 10.08
C LEU A 74 7.06 4.02 11.59
N ALA A 75 8.15 4.54 12.11
CA ALA A 75 8.32 4.66 13.55
C ALA A 75 7.29 5.63 14.11
N GLU A 76 6.96 6.67 13.36
CA GLU A 76 5.91 7.59 13.76
C GLU A 76 4.58 6.87 13.84
N MET A 77 4.30 6.02 12.89
CA MET A 77 3.07 5.26 12.90
C MET A 77 2.98 4.34 14.09
N ARG A 78 4.09 3.77 14.51
CA ARG A 78 4.11 2.91 15.69
C ARG A 78 3.82 3.69 16.95
N ARG A 79 4.30 4.92 17.02
CA ARG A 79 4.08 5.75 18.18
C ARG A 79 2.64 6.22 18.25
N SER A 80 1.99 6.31 17.11
CA SER A 80 0.62 6.73 17.06
C SER A 80 -0.17 5.63 16.39
N PRO A 81 -0.49 4.60 17.11
CA PRO A 81 -1.11 3.43 16.50
C PRO A 81 -2.47 3.73 15.91
N HIS A 82 -3.09 4.81 16.36
CA HIS A 82 -4.35 5.18 15.76
C HIS A 82 -4.11 6.38 14.93
N PRO A 83 -4.20 6.25 13.64
CA PRO A 83 -4.03 7.42 12.80
C PRO A 83 -5.07 8.41 13.20
N PRO A 84 -4.71 9.64 13.19
CA PRO A 84 -5.70 10.66 13.47
C PRO A 84 -6.69 10.63 12.34
N VAL A 85 -7.85 10.44 12.66
CA VAL A 85 -8.81 10.36 11.62
C VAL A 85 -9.71 11.49 11.70
#